data_1e0b55bd5c8b6acab7a04adf18d70c7b
#
_entry.id   1e0b55bd5c8b6acab7a04adf18d70c7b
#
_cell.length_a   1.000
_cell.length_b   1.000
_cell.length_c   1.000
_cell.angle_alpha   90.00
_cell.angle_beta   90.00
_cell.angle_gamma   90.00
#
_symmetry.space_group_name_H-M   'P 1'
#
loop_
_entity.id
_entity.type
_entity.pdbx_description
1 polymer ?
#
loop_
_entity_poly.entity_id
_entity_poly.type
_entity_poly.pdbx_seq_one_letter_code
_entity_poly.pdbx_strand_id
1 'polypeptide(L)'
;MLEIPPKRSPRPLLKASFTARVLRHDTDLALTTLFFEDGELRVPLIDFPIESGVRVRIDARDVSIALSRPMDVSITNRLPGQIAELEFLTPPYVRATFDLGKTRIHSLVTRESVERLALVPGLKAWAMIKAVAIAGGALSRDRLPEPRTWPSDRRTSPVKP
;
A
#
# COMPACT_ATOMS: atom_id res chain seq x y z
N MET A 1 40.87 6.75 16.03
CA MET A 1 40.36 7.09 16.03
C MET A 1 39.27 6.96 16.26
N LEU A 2 38.91 7.35 16.35
CA LEU A 2 37.96 7.31 16.47
C LEU A 2 37.19 7.70 15.85
N GLU A 3 36.71 7.35 15.59
CA GLU A 3 36.02 7.66 14.92
C GLU A 3 34.80 7.88 15.45
N ILE A 4 34.35 8.74 15.08
CA ILE A 4 33.19 9.08 15.41
C ILE A 4 32.29 8.13 14.91
N PRO A 5 31.40 7.67 15.56
CA PRO A 5 30.49 6.80 15.05
C PRO A 5 29.72 7.59 14.11
N PRO A 6 29.43 7.08 13.10
CA PRO A 6 28.73 7.76 12.12
C PRO A 6 27.47 8.10 12.73
N LYS A 7 27.08 9.27 12.48
CA LYS A 7 25.95 9.65 12.85
C LYS A 7 25.03 8.64 12.43
N ARG A 8 24.24 8.15 13.18
CA ARG A 8 23.37 7.22 12.84
C ARG A 8 22.58 7.69 11.74
N SER A 9 22.71 7.16 10.59
CA SER A 9 21.86 7.57 9.54
C SER A 9 20.50 7.14 9.91
N PRO A 10 19.51 7.87 9.59
CA PRO A 10 18.17 7.49 9.91
C PRO A 10 17.87 6.18 9.27
N ARG A 11 17.12 5.35 9.92
CA ARG A 11 16.74 4.13 9.32
C ARG A 11 15.90 4.43 8.14
N PRO A 12 16.02 3.71 7.06
CA PRO A 12 15.19 3.96 5.90
C PRO A 12 13.75 3.75 6.29
N LEU A 13 12.89 4.58 5.72
CA LEU A 13 11.49 4.46 5.99
C LEU A 13 10.95 3.28 5.21
N LEU A 14 10.57 2.25 5.89
CA LEU A 14 10.05 1.05 5.25
C LEU A 14 8.53 0.95 5.34
N LYS A 15 7.88 1.76 6.14
CA LYS A 15 6.44 1.70 6.25
C LYS A 15 5.83 2.96 5.67
N ALA A 16 4.76 2.78 4.92
CA ALA A 16 4.03 3.89 4.38
C ALA A 16 2.64 3.86 4.98
N SER A 17 2.05 5.03 5.18
CA SER A 17 0.71 5.12 5.74
C SER A 17 -0.15 5.96 4.84
N PHE A 18 -1.41 5.61 4.77
CA PHE A 18 -2.38 6.43 4.06
C PHE A 18 -3.74 6.19 4.70
N THR A 19 -4.70 7.04 4.36
CA THR A 19 -6.04 6.92 4.91
C THR A 19 -6.97 6.31 3.90
N ALA A 20 -7.92 5.55 4.41
CA ALA A 20 -8.91 4.89 3.58
C ALA A 20 -10.23 4.93 4.34
N ARG A 21 -11.28 4.44 3.71
CA ARG A 21 -12.57 4.29 4.37
C ARG A 21 -13.09 2.90 4.11
N VAL A 22 -13.90 2.41 5.01
CA VAL A 22 -14.50 1.09 4.86
C VAL A 22 -15.57 1.17 3.78
N LEU A 23 -15.43 0.37 2.72
CA LEU A 23 -16.41 0.35 1.66
C LEU A 23 -17.49 -0.69 1.95
N ARG A 24 -17.09 -1.87 2.32
CA ARG A 24 -18.05 -2.93 2.63
C ARG A 24 -17.37 -4.07 3.35
N HIS A 25 -18.18 -4.84 4.04
CA HIS A 25 -17.74 -6.06 4.69
C HIS A 25 -18.33 -7.24 3.94
N ASP A 26 -17.49 -8.21 3.65
CA ASP A 26 -17.93 -9.40 2.94
C ASP A 26 -17.84 -10.52 3.96
N THR A 27 -18.91 -10.74 4.68
CA THR A 27 -18.86 -11.65 5.80
C THR A 27 -18.68 -13.11 5.36
N ASP A 28 -19.13 -13.45 4.16
CA ASP A 28 -18.96 -14.83 3.69
C ASP A 28 -17.49 -15.16 3.51
N LEU A 29 -16.70 -14.20 3.07
CA LEU A 29 -15.29 -14.40 2.86
C LEU A 29 -14.46 -13.91 4.04
N ALA A 30 -15.09 -13.29 5.02
CA ALA A 30 -14.42 -12.71 6.17
C ALA A 30 -13.36 -11.68 5.73
N LEU A 31 -13.74 -10.84 4.79
CA LEU A 31 -12.87 -9.78 4.28
C LEU A 31 -13.59 -8.45 4.33
N THR A 32 -12.82 -7.39 4.45
CA THR A 32 -13.33 -6.03 4.34
C THR A 32 -12.66 -5.37 3.16
N THR A 33 -13.41 -4.60 2.41
CA THR A 33 -12.84 -3.80 1.32
C THR A 33 -12.76 -2.36 1.79
N LEU A 34 -11.58 -1.80 1.67
CA LEU A 34 -11.35 -0.39 1.96
C LEU A 34 -11.19 0.34 0.64
N PHE A 35 -11.56 1.61 0.60
CA PHE A 35 -11.28 2.39 -0.59
C PHE A 35 -10.46 3.62 -0.19
N PHE A 36 -9.58 4.02 -1.07
CA PHE A 36 -8.73 5.18 -0.87
C PHE A 36 -8.59 5.89 -2.21
N GLU A 37 -7.80 6.95 -2.25
CA GLU A 37 -7.76 7.78 -3.44
C GLU A 37 -7.44 7.04 -4.72
N ASP A 38 -6.58 6.06 -4.65
CA ASP A 38 -6.10 5.40 -5.85
C ASP A 38 -6.69 4.01 -6.08
N GLY A 39 -7.63 3.57 -5.27
CA GLY A 39 -8.21 2.26 -5.53
C GLY A 39 -8.80 1.61 -4.29
N GLU A 40 -8.82 0.31 -4.32
CA GLU A 40 -9.40 -0.49 -3.25
C GLU A 40 -8.39 -1.47 -2.70
N LEU A 41 -8.61 -1.86 -1.46
CA LEU A 41 -7.71 -2.76 -0.77
C LEU A 41 -8.54 -3.75 0.01
N ARG A 42 -8.25 -5.04 -0.12
CA ARG A 42 -8.95 -6.07 0.64
C ARG A 42 -8.09 -6.48 1.82
N VAL A 43 -8.72 -6.55 2.97
CA VAL A 43 -8.04 -6.91 4.22
C VAL A 43 -8.91 -7.91 4.97
N PRO A 44 -8.35 -8.63 5.93
CA PRO A 44 -9.19 -9.51 6.76
C PRO A 44 -10.28 -8.69 7.44
N LEU A 45 -11.40 -9.32 7.70
CA LEU A 45 -12.56 -8.64 8.24
C LEU A 45 -12.22 -7.84 9.48
N ILE A 46 -12.65 -6.58 9.52
CA ILE A 46 -12.45 -5.74 10.67
C ILE A 46 -13.80 -5.22 11.16
N ASP A 47 -13.82 -4.84 12.42
CA ASP A 47 -15.06 -4.42 13.04
C ASP A 47 -15.14 -2.90 13.08
N PHE A 48 -15.07 -2.27 11.93
CA PHE A 48 -15.20 -0.84 11.80
C PHE A 48 -16.45 -0.55 10.97
N PRO A 49 -17.19 0.51 11.30
CA PRO A 49 -18.41 0.80 10.55
C PRO A 49 -18.12 1.16 9.09
N ILE A 50 -19.10 0.93 8.25
CA ILE A 50 -19.02 1.33 6.86
C ILE A 50 -18.73 2.82 6.80
N GLU A 51 -17.85 3.22 5.91
CA GLU A 51 -17.44 4.60 5.68
C GLU A 51 -16.59 5.23 6.78
N SER A 52 -16.31 4.50 7.83
CA SER A 52 -15.41 5.05 8.84
C SER A 52 -14.00 5.12 8.29
N GLY A 53 -13.23 6.05 8.82
CA GLY A 53 -11.86 6.22 8.39
C GLY A 53 -10.95 5.17 8.98
N VAL A 54 -9.99 4.76 8.18
CA VAL A 54 -9.01 3.75 8.57
C VAL A 54 -7.63 4.23 8.15
N ARG A 55 -6.69 4.19 9.06
CA ARG A 55 -5.32 4.46 8.71
C ARG A 55 -4.67 3.13 8.37
N VAL A 56 -4.08 3.05 7.21
CA VAL A 56 -3.47 1.82 6.72
C VAL A 56 -1.97 2.00 6.71
N ARG A 57 -1.23 1.05 7.25
CA ARG A 57 0.22 1.06 7.20
C ARG A 57 0.67 -0.15 6.41
N ILE A 58 1.50 0.08 5.44
CA ILE A 58 2.02 -0.99 4.58
C ILE A 58 3.53 -1.07 4.79
N ASP A 59 3.99 -2.23 5.18
CA ASP A 59 5.42 -2.46 5.36
C ASP A 59 6.01 -2.85 4.00
N ALA A 60 7.11 -2.24 3.64
CA ALA A 60 7.75 -2.51 2.36
C ALA A 60 8.09 -3.99 2.18
N ARG A 61 8.32 -4.71 3.28
CA ARG A 61 8.62 -6.13 3.19
C ARG A 61 7.46 -6.95 2.67
N ASP A 62 6.26 -6.41 2.77
CA ASP A 62 5.06 -7.13 2.36
C ASP A 62 4.60 -6.78 0.94
N VAL A 63 5.37 -5.95 0.23
CA VAL A 63 5.00 -5.51 -1.10
C VAL A 63 5.92 -6.16 -2.11
N SER A 64 5.34 -6.88 -3.05
CA SER A 64 6.09 -7.47 -4.15
C SER A 64 5.81 -6.71 -5.43
N ILE A 65 6.67 -6.87 -6.41
CA ILE A 65 6.56 -6.14 -7.68
C ILE A 65 6.34 -7.12 -8.82
N ALA A 66 5.38 -6.83 -9.69
CA ALA A 66 5.18 -7.60 -10.91
C ALA A 66 5.15 -6.62 -12.07
N LEU A 67 5.76 -7.01 -13.19
CA LEU A 67 5.81 -6.13 -14.36
C LEU A 67 4.60 -6.27 -15.24
N SER A 68 3.92 -7.39 -15.18
CA SER A 68 2.70 -7.57 -15.94
C SER A 68 1.58 -7.87 -14.95
N ARG A 69 0.36 -7.67 -15.39
CA ARG A 69 -0.77 -7.89 -14.49
C ARG A 69 -0.78 -9.33 -14.04
N PRO A 70 -0.67 -9.58 -12.75
CA PRO A 70 -0.65 -10.96 -12.27
C PRO A 70 -2.07 -11.53 -12.34
N MET A 71 -2.21 -12.69 -12.91
CA MET A 71 -3.52 -13.30 -13.07
C MET A 71 -3.73 -14.50 -12.20
N ASP A 72 -2.83 -15.44 -12.23
CA ASP A 72 -3.03 -16.69 -11.50
C ASP A 72 -2.22 -16.71 -10.20
N VAL A 73 -2.53 -15.79 -9.31
CA VAL A 73 -1.82 -15.71 -8.04
C VAL A 73 -2.83 -15.59 -6.92
N SER A 74 -2.44 -16.01 -5.74
CA SER A 74 -3.33 -15.95 -4.58
C SER A 74 -3.38 -14.57 -3.96
N ILE A 75 -2.56 -13.65 -4.42
CA ILE A 75 -2.50 -12.32 -3.85
C ILE A 75 -3.66 -11.49 -4.39
N THR A 76 -4.49 -11.00 -3.50
CA THR A 76 -5.68 -10.27 -3.89
C THR A 76 -5.41 -8.82 -4.25
N ASN A 77 -4.54 -8.16 -3.51
CA ASN A 77 -4.28 -6.75 -3.74
C ASN A 77 -3.19 -6.57 -4.77
N ARG A 78 -3.59 -6.12 -5.95
CA ARG A 78 -2.67 -5.92 -7.07
C ARG A 78 -2.93 -4.53 -7.58
N LEU A 79 -2.08 -3.59 -7.19
CA LEU A 79 -2.29 -2.17 -7.44
C LEU A 79 -1.41 -1.69 -8.56
N PRO A 80 -1.98 -1.13 -9.62
CA PRO A 80 -1.16 -0.64 -10.72
C PRO A 80 -0.54 0.70 -10.35
N GLY A 81 0.66 0.93 -10.82
CA GLY A 81 1.34 2.18 -10.58
C GLY A 81 2.63 2.22 -11.34
N GLN A 82 3.56 3.02 -10.86
CA GLN A 82 4.88 3.05 -11.49
C GLN A 82 5.93 3.27 -10.42
N ILE A 83 7.12 2.85 -10.71
CA ILE A 83 8.25 3.04 -9.82
C ILE A 83 8.62 4.51 -9.86
N ALA A 84 8.61 5.16 -8.70
CA ALA A 84 8.98 6.57 -8.63
C ALA A 84 10.46 6.72 -8.38
N GLU A 85 11.02 5.87 -7.53
CA GLU A 85 12.46 5.97 -7.26
C GLU A 85 12.96 4.66 -6.66
N LEU A 86 14.26 4.46 -6.76
CA LEU A 86 14.93 3.32 -6.16
C LEU A 86 15.99 3.85 -5.24
N GLU A 87 16.02 3.37 -4.03
CA GLU A 87 17.05 3.75 -3.09
C GLU A 87 17.82 2.50 -2.70
N PHE A 88 19.11 2.49 -3.02
CA PHE A 88 19.95 1.33 -2.70
C PHE A 88 20.41 1.44 -1.26
N LEU A 89 20.04 0.46 -0.47
CA LEU A 89 20.35 0.43 0.94
C LEU A 89 21.54 -0.50 1.14
N THR A 90 21.76 -0.92 2.38
CA THR A 90 22.81 -1.89 2.65
C THR A 90 22.52 -3.12 1.81
N PRO A 91 23.52 -3.61 1.05
CA PRO A 91 23.26 -4.79 0.22
C PRO A 91 22.75 -5.94 1.05
N PRO A 92 21.81 -6.70 0.54
CA PRO A 92 21.33 -6.70 -0.84
C PRO A 92 20.06 -5.87 -1.06
N TYR A 93 19.71 -4.98 -0.17
CA TYR A 93 18.39 -4.36 -0.15
C TYR A 93 18.27 -3.11 -1.01
N VAL A 94 17.12 -2.98 -1.66
CA VAL A 94 16.76 -1.79 -2.41
C VAL A 94 15.32 -1.46 -2.06
N ARG A 95 15.06 -0.21 -1.74
CA ARG A 95 13.70 0.23 -1.49
C ARG A 95 13.18 0.88 -2.75
N ALA A 96 12.15 0.29 -3.32
CA ALA A 96 11.49 0.86 -4.49
C ALA A 96 10.25 1.59 -4.00
N THR A 97 10.07 2.80 -4.45
CA THR A 97 8.87 3.56 -4.09
C THR A 97 7.92 3.52 -5.26
N PHE A 98 6.69 3.07 -4.99
CA PHE A 98 5.64 3.01 -5.97
C PHE A 98 4.79 4.25 -5.89
N ASP A 99 4.51 4.83 -7.03
CA ASP A 99 3.59 5.94 -7.14
C ASP A 99 2.28 5.35 -7.67
N LEU A 100 1.25 5.35 -6.85
CA LEU A 100 -0.04 4.83 -7.25
C LEU A 100 -0.95 5.94 -7.78
N GLY A 101 -0.46 7.16 -7.78
CA GLY A 101 -1.23 8.33 -8.17
C GLY A 101 -1.09 9.39 -7.11
N LYS A 102 -1.93 9.32 -6.11
CA LYS A 102 -1.82 10.24 -4.98
C LYS A 102 -1.23 9.57 -3.76
N THR A 103 -1.08 8.27 -3.80
CA THR A 103 -0.56 7.51 -2.69
C THR A 103 0.76 6.89 -3.08
N ARG A 104 1.71 6.86 -2.15
CA ARG A 104 2.99 6.20 -2.39
C ARG A 104 3.19 5.13 -1.35
N ILE A 105 3.67 3.98 -1.79
CA ILE A 105 4.03 2.89 -0.89
C ILE A 105 5.40 2.40 -1.30
N HIS A 106 6.01 1.59 -0.46
CA HIS A 106 7.37 1.11 -0.71
C HIS A 106 7.39 -0.40 -0.85
N SER A 107 8.34 -0.89 -1.62
CA SER A 107 8.59 -2.32 -1.75
C SER A 107 10.06 -2.56 -1.47
N LEU A 108 10.37 -3.47 -0.58
CA LEU A 108 11.74 -3.81 -0.30
C LEU A 108 12.10 -5.02 -1.14
N VAL A 109 13.06 -4.85 -2.05
CA VAL A 109 13.47 -5.91 -2.96
C VAL A 109 14.98 -6.05 -2.90
N THR A 110 15.52 -6.98 -3.64
CA THR A 110 16.96 -7.20 -3.69
C THR A 110 17.56 -6.58 -4.93
N ARG A 111 18.86 -6.34 -4.89
CA ARG A 111 19.55 -5.86 -6.08
C ARG A 111 19.39 -6.84 -7.23
N GLU A 112 19.34 -8.13 -6.92
CA GLU A 112 19.16 -9.12 -7.96
C GLU A 112 17.82 -8.91 -8.66
N SER A 113 16.76 -8.63 -7.92
CA SER A 113 15.46 -8.40 -8.53
C SER A 113 15.47 -7.13 -9.37
N VAL A 114 16.14 -6.09 -8.90
CA VAL A 114 16.24 -4.85 -9.65
C VAL A 114 16.89 -5.11 -11.00
N GLU A 115 17.96 -5.89 -11.01
CA GLU A 115 18.65 -6.19 -12.25
C GLU A 115 17.83 -7.13 -13.15
N ARG A 116 17.30 -8.17 -12.57
CA ARG A 116 16.58 -9.16 -13.35
C ARG A 116 15.33 -8.56 -13.99
N LEU A 117 14.67 -7.69 -13.31
CA LEU A 117 13.46 -7.07 -13.82
C LEU A 117 13.71 -5.72 -14.49
N ALA A 118 14.95 -5.28 -14.47
CA ALA A 118 15.34 -3.99 -15.04
C ALA A 118 14.48 -2.85 -14.47
N LEU A 119 14.38 -2.81 -13.15
CA LEU A 119 13.57 -1.79 -12.50
C LEU A 119 14.25 -0.44 -12.61
N VAL A 120 13.52 0.56 -13.05
CA VAL A 120 14.00 1.94 -13.16
C VAL A 120 12.87 2.87 -12.85
N PRO A 121 13.15 4.10 -12.42
CA PRO A 121 12.09 5.07 -12.21
C PRO A 121 11.30 5.27 -13.49
N GLY A 122 10.00 5.38 -13.35
CA GLY A 122 9.10 5.55 -14.48
C GLY A 122 8.54 4.25 -15.03
N LEU A 123 9.08 3.13 -14.62
CA LEU A 123 8.63 1.84 -15.13
C LEU A 123 7.26 1.51 -14.54
N LYS A 124 6.32 1.15 -15.39
CA LYS A 124 4.99 0.76 -14.92
C LYS A 124 5.05 -0.64 -14.37
N ALA A 125 4.39 -0.86 -13.28
CA ALA A 125 4.43 -2.14 -12.61
C ALA A 125 3.23 -2.28 -11.68
N TRP A 126 3.10 -3.46 -11.09
CA TRP A 126 2.01 -3.75 -10.16
C TRP A 126 2.62 -3.99 -8.78
N ALA A 127 2.03 -3.37 -7.77
CA ALA A 127 2.40 -3.65 -6.40
C ALA A 127 1.44 -4.71 -5.89
N MET A 128 1.98 -5.79 -5.34
CA MET A 128 1.18 -6.91 -4.88
C MET A 128 1.33 -7.05 -3.38
N ILE A 129 0.20 -7.11 -2.67
CA ILE A 129 0.21 -7.22 -1.22
C ILE A 129 -0.83 -8.25 -0.81
N LYS A 130 -0.41 -9.26 -0.09
CA LYS A 130 -1.35 -10.25 0.40
C LYS A 130 -2.32 -9.59 1.36
N ALA A 131 -3.60 -9.92 1.24
CA ALA A 131 -4.58 -9.39 2.17
C ALA A 131 -4.20 -9.73 3.60
N VAL A 132 -3.70 -10.95 3.83
CA VAL A 132 -3.35 -11.37 5.18
C VAL A 132 -2.18 -10.60 5.78
N ALA A 133 -1.44 -9.86 4.99
CA ALA A 133 -0.36 -9.06 5.51
C ALA A 133 -0.84 -7.72 6.06
N ILE A 134 -2.08 -7.33 5.74
CA ILE A 134 -2.61 -6.06 6.18
C ILE A 134 -3.63 -6.32 7.28
N ALA A 135 -3.14 -6.56 8.46
CA ALA A 135 -4.01 -6.92 9.56
C ALA A 135 -3.44 -6.40 10.87
N GLY A 136 -4.20 -6.53 11.92
CA GLY A 136 -3.76 -6.16 13.26
C GLY A 136 -3.28 -4.74 13.32
N GLY A 137 -2.05 -4.54 13.74
CA GLY A 137 -1.51 -3.20 13.91
C GLY A 137 -1.37 -2.40 12.64
N ALA A 138 -1.54 -3.02 11.47
CA ALA A 138 -1.47 -2.28 10.22
C ALA A 138 -2.71 -1.43 9.99
N LEU A 139 -3.78 -1.67 10.73
CA LEU A 139 -5.03 -0.94 10.56
C LEU A 139 -5.43 -0.29 11.87
N SER A 140 -5.88 0.96 11.81
CA SER A 140 -6.39 1.62 13.00
C SER A 140 -7.46 2.60 12.58
N ARG A 141 -8.35 2.92 13.52
CA ARG A 141 -9.41 3.87 13.24
C ARG A 141 -8.79 5.23 13.04
N ASP A 142 -9.34 5.98 12.14
CA ASP A 142 -8.86 7.31 11.86
C ASP A 142 -10.06 8.24 11.75
N ARG A 143 -9.92 9.48 12.23
CA ARG A 143 -10.98 10.43 12.13
C ARG A 143 -10.77 11.18 10.85
N LEU A 144 -11.64 11.04 9.90
CA LEU A 144 -11.54 11.73 8.63
C LEU A 144 -12.59 12.80 8.53
N PRO A 145 -12.38 13.77 7.68
CA PRO A 145 -13.36 14.82 7.50
C PRO A 145 -14.68 14.27 7.00
N GLU A 146 -15.67 15.11 7.00
CA GLU A 146 -16.96 14.70 6.52
C GLU A 146 -16.89 14.13 5.14
N PRO A 147 -17.73 13.18 4.85
CA PRO A 147 -17.66 12.50 3.58
C PRO A 147 -17.75 13.38 2.36
N ARG A 148 -18.33 14.53 2.45
CA ARG A 148 -18.46 15.33 1.25
C ARG A 148 -17.15 15.63 0.60
N THR A 149 -16.05 15.51 1.29
CA THR A 149 -14.77 15.83 0.69
C THR A 149 -14.06 14.61 0.21
N TRP A 150 -14.72 13.49 0.12
CA TRP A 150 -14.03 12.28 -0.19
C TRP A 150 -14.68 11.63 -1.36
N PRO A 151 -14.09 10.73 -2.00
CA PRO A 151 -14.67 10.13 -3.20
C PRO A 151 -16.03 9.66 -2.94
N SER A 152 -16.61 10.31 -2.12
CA SER A 152 -17.83 9.99 -1.74
C SER A 152 -18.82 10.15 -2.75
N ASP A 153 -18.56 10.93 -3.67
CA ASP A 153 -19.53 11.12 -4.63
C ASP A 153 -20.03 9.87 -5.17
N ARG A 154 -19.24 8.86 -5.13
CA ARG A 154 -19.67 7.65 -5.66
C ARG A 154 -20.85 7.10 -4.94
N ARG A 155 -21.14 7.46 -3.74
CA ARG A 155 -22.23 6.89 -3.15
C ARG A 155 -23.34 7.80 -3.02
N THR A 156 -23.10 8.96 -3.20
CA THR A 156 -24.12 9.80 -3.00
C THR A 156 -25.00 9.81 -4.07
N SER A 157 -24.66 9.48 -5.02
CA SER A 157 -25.42 9.57 -5.96
C SER A 157 -26.62 9.15 -5.76
N PRO A 158 -27.11 8.97 -5.85
CA PRO A 158 -28.16 8.70 -5.98
C PRO A 158 -29.18 8.58 -5.28
N VAL A 159 -29.29 8.54 -4.87
CA VAL A 159 -30.12 8.21 -4.18
C VAL A 159 -30.97 8.96 -3.81
N LYS A 160 -31.37 9.45 -3.79
CA LYS A 160 -32.05 10.13 -3.43
C LYS A 160 -33.04 10.01 -3.56
N PRO A 161 -33.64 9.94 -3.33
CA PRO A 161 -34.76 9.94 -3.31
C PRO A 161 -35.28 10.53 -3.32
#